data_9d57d513615e9b558c38bb473cd59ea6
#
_entry.id   9d57d513615e9b558c38bb473cd59ea6
#
_cell.length_a   1.000
_cell.length_b   1.000
_cell.length_c   1.000
_cell.angle_alpha   90.00
_cell.angle_beta   90.00
_cell.angle_gamma   90.00
#
_symmetry.space_group_name_H-M   'P 1'
#
loop_
_entity.id
_entity.type
_entity.pdbx_description
1 polymer ?
#
loop_
_entity_poly.entity_id
_entity_poly.type
_entity_poly.pdbx_seq_one_letter_code
_entity_poly.pdbx_strand_id
1 'polypeptide(L)'
;MMEKILEVKDLRMVYNNTSEEKLVIEKMNLDVEKNEFLCVLGASGCGKTTLLRCIAGFEKYEGEILVNGEKTATPGTDRIMVFQDFNQLFPWKTVEKNIQYPLKKQGIKDKAELKRLSDEALKKVKLKGYGHYYPYQLSGGMKQRVAIAKALALKPKIILMDEPFAALDAMTRNKLQSELLTISEEEDCTIIFITHNIQEAIVLGTRIMVLSQGGKILIDEKNPISRPVSPSSKGYGELWDRLHEALYKKDKK
;
A
#
# COMPACT_ATOMS: atom_id res chain seq x y z
N MET A 1 -3.63 18.89 -16.64
CA MET A 1 -3.67 17.43 -16.41
C MET A 1 -2.77 17.17 -15.21
N MET A 2 -3.22 16.39 -14.23
CA MET A 2 -2.35 15.98 -13.12
C MET A 2 -1.27 15.03 -13.62
N GLU A 3 -0.11 15.08 -12.99
CA GLU A 3 1.06 14.28 -13.37
C GLU A 3 0.82 12.82 -12.99
N LYS A 4 0.92 11.89 -13.95
CA LYS A 4 0.82 10.45 -13.69
C LYS A 4 2.14 9.96 -13.10
N ILE A 5 2.06 9.30 -11.94
CA ILE A 5 3.22 8.68 -11.29
C ILE A 5 3.37 7.21 -11.65
N LEU A 6 2.24 6.53 -11.91
CA LEU A 6 2.19 5.13 -12.31
C LEU A 6 1.28 4.97 -13.52
N GLU A 7 1.74 4.22 -14.50
CA GLU A 7 0.94 3.75 -15.63
C GLU A 7 1.11 2.24 -15.75
N VAL A 8 0.01 1.51 -15.76
CA VAL A 8 -0.06 0.08 -16.03
C VAL A 8 -0.79 -0.11 -17.35
N LYS A 9 -0.15 -0.75 -18.33
CA LYS A 9 -0.66 -0.93 -19.69
C LYS A 9 -0.73 -2.40 -20.06
N ASP A 10 -1.94 -2.86 -20.36
CA ASP A 10 -2.23 -4.22 -20.81
C ASP A 10 -1.60 -5.32 -19.92
N LEU A 11 -1.57 -5.07 -18.60
CA LEU A 11 -0.99 -6.00 -17.63
C LEU A 11 -1.73 -7.33 -17.68
N ARG A 12 -0.98 -8.39 -17.98
CA ARG A 12 -1.44 -9.78 -17.89
C ARG A 12 -0.50 -10.57 -16.99
N MET A 13 -1.07 -11.35 -16.07
CA MET A 13 -0.30 -12.15 -15.12
C MET A 13 -0.87 -13.56 -14.98
N VAL A 14 -0.01 -14.54 -15.20
CA VAL A 14 -0.30 -15.97 -15.08
C VAL A 14 0.74 -16.60 -14.17
N TYR A 15 0.31 -17.32 -13.15
CA TYR A 15 1.20 -18.17 -12.37
C TYR A 15 1.31 -19.55 -13.03
N ASN A 16 2.52 -19.91 -13.43
CA ASN A 16 2.84 -21.23 -13.97
C ASN A 16 3.30 -22.12 -12.83
N ASN A 17 2.40 -22.92 -12.26
CA ASN A 17 2.76 -24.02 -11.38
C ASN A 17 2.95 -25.28 -12.22
N THR A 18 3.73 -26.25 -11.70
CA THR A 18 4.17 -27.47 -12.41
C THR A 18 3.05 -28.31 -13.05
N SER A 19 1.78 -28.05 -12.76
CA SER A 19 0.63 -28.81 -13.26
C SER A 19 -0.49 -27.97 -13.89
N GLU A 20 -0.60 -26.67 -13.58
CA GLU A 20 -1.69 -25.83 -14.12
C GLU A 20 -1.28 -24.36 -14.24
N GLU A 21 -1.67 -23.74 -15.36
CA GLU A 21 -1.60 -22.30 -15.55
C GLU A 21 -2.78 -21.62 -14.86
N LYS A 22 -2.48 -20.71 -13.92
CA LYS A 22 -3.52 -19.93 -13.24
C LYS A 22 -3.46 -18.48 -13.71
N LEU A 23 -4.40 -18.09 -14.55
CA LEU A 23 -4.61 -16.69 -14.93
C LEU A 23 -5.15 -15.91 -13.74
N VAL A 24 -4.46 -14.85 -13.33
CA VAL A 24 -4.83 -14.02 -12.18
C VAL A 24 -5.23 -12.62 -12.60
N ILE A 25 -4.55 -12.04 -13.60
CA ILE A 25 -4.91 -10.78 -14.23
C ILE A 25 -4.93 -11.02 -15.73
N GLU A 26 -6.09 -10.84 -16.35
CA GLU A 26 -6.28 -11.12 -17.77
C GLU A 26 -5.78 -9.96 -18.64
N LYS A 27 -6.25 -8.76 -18.33
CA LYS A 27 -5.84 -7.51 -18.97
C LYS A 27 -6.24 -6.34 -18.07
N MET A 28 -5.25 -5.59 -17.61
CA MET A 28 -5.51 -4.43 -16.76
C MET A 28 -4.80 -3.20 -17.29
N ASN A 29 -5.53 -2.09 -17.31
CA ASN A 29 -5.00 -0.76 -17.55
C ASN A 29 -5.35 0.12 -16.35
N LEU A 30 -4.36 0.80 -15.78
CA LEU A 30 -4.49 1.63 -14.60
C LEU A 30 -3.50 2.78 -14.66
N ASP A 31 -3.99 3.99 -14.43
CA ASP A 31 -3.15 5.17 -14.21
C ASP A 31 -3.34 5.65 -12.77
N VAL A 32 -2.26 6.07 -12.10
CA VAL A 32 -2.32 6.68 -10.76
C VAL A 32 -1.65 8.05 -10.81
N GLU A 33 -2.34 9.05 -10.28
CA GLU A 33 -1.83 10.42 -10.23
C GLU A 33 -0.85 10.59 -9.05
N LYS A 34 0.06 11.55 -9.18
CA LYS A 34 0.99 11.90 -8.10
C LYS A 34 0.22 12.37 -6.86
N ASN A 35 0.65 11.94 -5.66
CA ASN A 35 0.03 12.24 -4.37
C ASN A 35 -1.41 11.71 -4.22
N GLU A 36 -1.83 10.79 -5.08
CA GLU A 36 -3.09 10.10 -4.95
C GLU A 36 -3.03 9.03 -3.85
N PHE A 37 -4.10 8.89 -3.08
CA PHE A 37 -4.32 7.75 -2.19
C PHE A 37 -5.33 6.82 -2.86
N LEU A 38 -4.84 5.85 -3.64
CA LEU A 38 -5.69 4.87 -4.32
C LEU A 38 -5.99 3.69 -3.40
N CYS A 39 -7.25 3.50 -3.04
CA CYS A 39 -7.71 2.31 -2.35
C CYS A 39 -8.23 1.27 -3.33
N VAL A 40 -7.70 0.04 -3.26
CA VAL A 40 -8.07 -1.09 -4.10
C VAL A 40 -8.85 -2.10 -3.27
N LEU A 41 -10.15 -2.19 -3.51
CA LEU A 41 -11.06 -3.16 -2.91
C LEU A 41 -11.21 -4.40 -3.81
N GLY A 42 -11.56 -5.53 -3.22
CA GLY A 42 -11.91 -6.74 -3.96
C GLY A 42 -11.95 -7.98 -3.08
N ALA A 43 -12.63 -9.02 -3.53
CA ALA A 43 -12.69 -10.30 -2.84
C ALA A 43 -11.31 -10.99 -2.78
N SER A 44 -11.15 -11.94 -1.87
CA SER A 44 -9.93 -12.76 -1.81
C SER A 44 -9.69 -13.48 -3.13
N GLY A 45 -8.45 -13.45 -3.62
CA GLY A 45 -8.05 -14.13 -4.85
C GLY A 45 -8.37 -13.39 -6.16
N CYS A 46 -8.94 -12.16 -6.13
CA CYS A 46 -9.22 -11.41 -7.36
C CYS A 46 -7.99 -10.75 -8.01
N GLY A 47 -6.78 -10.86 -7.43
CA GLY A 47 -5.54 -10.37 -8.03
C GLY A 47 -4.93 -9.12 -7.38
N LYS A 48 -5.49 -8.58 -6.29
CA LYS A 48 -4.98 -7.35 -5.62
C LYS A 48 -3.51 -7.43 -5.23
N THR A 49 -3.14 -8.42 -4.42
CA THR A 49 -1.74 -8.65 -4.01
C THR A 49 -0.84 -8.89 -5.20
N THR A 50 -1.33 -9.63 -6.22
CA THR A 50 -0.58 -9.87 -7.46
C THR A 50 -0.33 -8.56 -8.21
N LEU A 51 -1.33 -7.68 -8.31
CA LEU A 51 -1.15 -6.34 -8.89
C LEU A 51 -0.05 -5.56 -8.17
N LEU A 52 -0.09 -5.49 -6.82
CA LEU A 52 0.98 -4.81 -6.07
C LEU A 52 2.35 -5.44 -6.30
N ARG A 53 2.43 -6.76 -6.34
CA ARG A 53 3.71 -7.47 -6.58
C ARG A 53 4.25 -7.21 -7.98
N CYS A 54 3.39 -7.11 -9.00
CA CYS A 54 3.80 -6.70 -10.35
C CYS A 54 4.33 -5.26 -10.34
N ILE A 55 3.60 -4.31 -9.72
CA ILE A 55 4.04 -2.91 -9.59
C ILE A 55 5.37 -2.83 -8.82
N ALA A 56 5.53 -3.62 -7.74
CA ALA A 56 6.77 -3.68 -6.96
C ALA A 56 7.95 -4.30 -7.74
N GLY A 57 7.70 -4.95 -8.88
CA GLY A 57 8.71 -5.66 -9.67
C GLY A 57 9.11 -7.02 -9.10
N PHE A 58 8.24 -7.66 -8.30
CA PHE A 58 8.48 -8.98 -7.70
C PHE A 58 7.99 -10.13 -8.57
N GLU A 59 7.14 -9.84 -9.57
CA GLU A 59 6.56 -10.85 -10.47
C GLU A 59 6.92 -10.55 -11.92
N LYS A 60 7.00 -11.59 -12.73
CA LYS A 60 7.10 -11.47 -14.19
C LYS A 60 5.68 -11.35 -14.75
N TYR A 61 5.47 -10.42 -15.66
CA TYR A 61 4.17 -10.14 -16.27
C TYR A 61 4.33 -9.80 -17.76
N GLU A 62 3.24 -9.88 -18.49
CA GLU A 62 3.11 -9.33 -19.85
C GLU A 62 2.52 -7.92 -19.76
N GLY A 63 2.81 -7.06 -20.74
CA GLY A 63 2.40 -5.66 -20.75
C GLY A 63 3.49 -4.71 -20.26
N GLU A 64 3.11 -3.53 -19.80
CA GLU A 64 4.05 -2.50 -19.34
C GLU A 64 3.62 -1.88 -18.03
N ILE A 65 4.59 -1.62 -17.16
CA ILE A 65 4.43 -0.78 -15.97
C ILE A 65 5.49 0.32 -16.04
N LEU A 66 5.03 1.57 -15.99
CA LEU A 66 5.89 2.75 -15.95
C LEU A 66 5.71 3.45 -14.62
N VAL A 67 6.82 3.82 -14.00
CA VAL A 67 6.85 4.67 -12.81
C VAL A 67 7.57 5.97 -13.19
N ASN A 68 6.87 7.08 -13.03
CA ASN A 68 7.38 8.40 -13.44
C ASN A 68 7.82 8.43 -14.92
N GLY A 69 7.05 7.75 -15.80
CA GLY A 69 7.33 7.64 -17.23
C GLY A 69 8.42 6.65 -17.62
N GLU A 70 9.12 6.04 -16.67
CA GLU A 70 10.18 5.07 -16.91
C GLU A 70 9.67 3.64 -16.74
N LYS A 71 9.94 2.78 -17.74
CA LYS A 71 9.57 1.36 -17.70
C LYS A 71 10.30 0.64 -16.56
N THR A 72 9.55 -0.12 -15.79
CA THR A 72 10.10 -0.85 -14.64
C THR A 72 9.67 -2.32 -14.67
N ALA A 73 10.63 -3.22 -14.40
CA ALA A 73 10.38 -4.67 -14.35
C ALA A 73 11.06 -5.33 -13.13
N THR A 74 11.82 -4.57 -12.35
CA THR A 74 12.58 -5.06 -11.20
C THR A 74 12.30 -4.20 -9.97
N PRO A 75 12.49 -4.72 -8.74
CA PRO A 75 12.33 -3.93 -7.53
C PRO A 75 13.22 -2.68 -7.53
N GLY A 76 12.65 -1.56 -7.09
CA GLY A 76 13.34 -0.26 -6.99
C GLY A 76 13.13 0.39 -5.63
N THR A 77 13.88 1.47 -5.36
CA THR A 77 13.72 2.28 -4.13
C THR A 77 12.69 3.41 -4.30
N ASP A 78 12.25 3.63 -5.51
CA ASP A 78 11.21 4.59 -5.91
C ASP A 78 9.80 4.13 -5.51
N ARG A 79 9.63 2.82 -5.27
CA ARG A 79 8.40 2.19 -4.82
C ARG A 79 8.67 1.10 -3.80
N ILE A 80 8.03 1.18 -2.65
CA ILE A 80 8.28 0.29 -1.51
C ILE A 80 6.99 -0.42 -1.12
N MET A 81 7.07 -1.75 -0.93
CA MET A 81 5.95 -2.55 -0.48
C MET A 81 5.99 -2.74 1.04
N VAL A 82 4.85 -2.48 1.67
CA VAL A 82 4.54 -2.80 3.08
C VAL A 82 3.57 -3.97 3.07
N PHE A 83 4.00 -5.10 3.62
CA PHE A 83 3.23 -6.35 3.60
C PHE A 83 2.24 -6.42 4.77
N GLN A 84 1.25 -7.28 4.63
CA GLN A 84 0.29 -7.63 5.69
C GLN A 84 0.97 -8.25 6.90
N ASP A 85 2.00 -9.08 6.67
CA ASP A 85 2.70 -9.81 7.73
C ASP A 85 3.66 -8.91 8.53
N PHE A 86 3.57 -9.00 9.85
CA PHE A 86 4.48 -8.31 10.77
C PHE A 86 5.92 -8.86 10.73
N ASN A 87 6.15 -10.03 10.10
CA ASN A 87 7.47 -10.65 9.97
C ASN A 87 8.39 -9.96 8.94
N GLN A 88 7.94 -8.87 8.32
CA GLN A 88 8.77 -8.04 7.42
C GLN A 88 9.92 -7.30 8.14
N LEU A 89 9.95 -7.33 9.46
CA LEU A 89 11.03 -6.80 10.27
C LEU A 89 12.03 -7.91 10.62
N PHE A 90 13.32 -7.60 10.54
CA PHE A 90 14.36 -8.52 10.97
C PHE A 90 14.33 -8.68 12.50
N PRO A 91 13.96 -9.85 13.07
CA PRO A 91 13.77 -10.02 14.51
C PRO A 91 15.06 -9.88 15.31
N TRP A 92 16.22 -10.12 14.68
CA TRP A 92 17.57 -9.97 15.28
C TRP A 92 18.16 -8.55 15.20
N LYS A 93 17.43 -7.61 14.59
CA LYS A 93 17.84 -6.20 14.52
C LYS A 93 16.92 -5.35 15.39
N THR A 94 17.50 -4.31 16.01
CA THR A 94 16.68 -3.29 16.67
C THR A 94 15.81 -2.55 15.66
N VAL A 95 14.80 -1.84 16.14
CA VAL A 95 13.92 -0.99 15.33
C VAL A 95 14.73 -0.01 14.49
N GLU A 96 15.67 0.71 15.11
CA GLU A 96 16.56 1.63 14.39
C GLU A 96 17.36 0.91 13.30
N LYS A 97 17.95 -0.25 13.61
CA LYS A 97 18.74 -1.03 12.65
C LYS A 97 17.88 -1.60 11.51
N ASN A 98 16.59 -1.88 11.77
CA ASN A 98 15.64 -2.27 10.73
C ASN A 98 15.41 -1.15 9.72
N ILE A 99 15.26 0.10 10.20
CA ILE A 99 15.08 1.28 9.34
C ILE A 99 16.39 1.63 8.62
N GLN A 100 17.53 1.56 9.30
CA GLN A 100 18.83 1.86 8.71
C GLN A 100 19.28 0.85 7.65
N TYR A 101 18.79 -0.39 7.70
CA TYR A 101 19.23 -1.44 6.79
C TYR A 101 19.01 -1.07 5.31
N PRO A 102 17.81 -0.69 4.85
CA PRO A 102 17.60 -0.30 3.47
C PRO A 102 18.35 1.00 3.10
N LEU A 103 18.50 1.96 4.01
CA LEU A 103 19.28 3.18 3.80
C LEU A 103 20.75 2.87 3.49
N LYS A 104 21.33 1.91 4.22
CA LYS A 104 22.69 1.42 3.95
C LYS A 104 22.80 0.76 2.57
N LYS A 105 21.75 0.07 2.13
CA LYS A 105 21.71 -0.53 0.78
C LYS A 105 21.61 0.52 -0.33
N GLN A 106 21.03 1.70 -0.05
CA GLN A 106 21.08 2.88 -0.93
C GLN A 106 22.45 3.58 -0.94
N GLY A 107 23.42 3.12 -0.16
CA GLY A 107 24.77 3.68 -0.14
C GLY A 107 25.05 4.71 0.96
N ILE A 108 24.09 4.98 1.86
CA ILE A 108 24.33 5.87 3.00
C ILE A 108 25.24 5.15 4.00
N LYS A 109 26.47 5.68 4.16
CA LYS A 109 27.51 5.09 5.03
C LYS A 109 27.72 5.88 6.33
N ASP A 110 27.39 7.17 6.32
CA ASP A 110 27.55 8.01 7.49
C ASP A 110 26.61 7.59 8.63
N LYS A 111 27.20 7.33 9.81
CA LYS A 111 26.46 6.87 10.99
C LYS A 111 25.54 7.95 11.57
N ALA A 112 25.97 9.22 11.54
CA ALA A 112 25.17 10.33 12.04
C ALA A 112 23.94 10.56 11.16
N GLU A 113 24.12 10.50 9.85
CA GLU A 113 23.02 10.61 8.88
C GLU A 113 22.04 9.43 8.98
N LEU A 114 22.51 8.20 9.10
CA LEU A 114 21.67 7.03 9.33
C LEU A 114 20.84 7.16 10.61
N LYS A 115 21.45 7.68 11.68
CA LYS A 115 20.76 7.93 12.95
C LYS A 115 19.69 9.00 12.79
N ARG A 116 20.03 10.12 12.17
CA ARG A 116 19.12 11.23 11.91
C ARG A 116 17.89 10.76 11.11
N LEU A 117 18.10 10.06 9.98
CA LEU A 117 17.01 9.58 9.13
C LEU A 117 16.12 8.55 9.83
N SER A 118 16.71 7.64 10.62
CA SER A 118 15.92 6.67 11.38
C SER A 118 15.12 7.33 12.51
N ASP A 119 15.67 8.32 13.20
CA ASP A 119 14.95 9.05 14.24
C ASP A 119 13.81 9.90 13.66
N GLU A 120 14.02 10.55 12.51
CA GLU A 120 12.97 11.27 11.78
C GLU A 120 11.84 10.35 11.36
N ALA A 121 12.15 9.18 10.78
CA ALA A 121 11.16 8.20 10.38
C ALA A 121 10.34 7.69 11.59
N LEU A 122 11.01 7.41 12.72
CA LEU A 122 10.34 7.00 13.95
C LEU A 122 9.45 8.11 14.54
N LYS A 123 9.86 9.36 14.42
CA LYS A 123 9.04 10.51 14.85
C LYS A 123 7.74 10.60 14.06
N LYS A 124 7.79 10.42 12.72
CA LYS A 124 6.61 10.46 11.83
C LYS A 124 5.55 9.43 12.21
N VAL A 125 5.97 8.24 12.63
CA VAL A 125 5.07 7.16 13.06
C VAL A 125 4.82 7.14 14.58
N LYS A 126 5.14 8.22 15.31
CA LYS A 126 4.93 8.37 16.77
C LYS A 126 5.61 7.29 17.61
N LEU A 127 6.79 6.82 17.17
CA LEU A 127 7.64 5.85 17.89
C LEU A 127 8.99 6.46 18.30
N LYS A 128 9.04 7.78 18.56
CA LYS A 128 10.26 8.42 19.12
C LYS A 128 10.68 7.72 20.40
N GLY A 129 11.97 7.36 20.51
CA GLY A 129 12.54 6.68 21.68
C GLY A 129 12.52 5.14 21.60
N TYR A 130 11.81 4.54 20.64
CA TYR A 130 11.73 3.08 20.51
C TYR A 130 12.83 2.47 19.62
N GLY A 131 13.80 3.24 19.16
CA GLY A 131 14.85 2.78 18.24
C GLY A 131 15.70 1.61 18.76
N HIS A 132 15.90 1.50 20.07
CA HIS A 132 16.71 0.46 20.70
C HIS A 132 15.94 -0.85 20.98
N TYR A 133 14.60 -0.86 20.87
CA TYR A 133 13.77 -2.05 21.04
C TYR A 133 13.95 -3.04 19.89
N TYR A 134 13.68 -4.31 20.16
CA TYR A 134 13.61 -5.36 19.15
C TYR A 134 12.14 -5.61 18.74
N PRO A 135 11.87 -6.13 17.53
CA PRO A 135 10.50 -6.38 17.07
C PRO A 135 9.66 -7.23 18.01
N TYR A 136 10.23 -8.22 18.68
CA TYR A 136 9.51 -9.07 19.64
C TYR A 136 9.03 -8.34 20.91
N GLN A 137 9.57 -7.17 21.20
CA GLN A 137 9.16 -6.31 22.33
C GLN A 137 8.02 -5.34 21.97
N LEU A 138 7.58 -5.34 20.71
CA LEU A 138 6.58 -4.42 20.20
C LEU A 138 5.23 -5.09 20.03
N SER A 139 4.14 -4.33 20.24
CA SER A 139 2.80 -4.75 19.83
C SER A 139 2.68 -4.83 18.30
N GLY A 140 1.63 -5.52 17.78
CA GLY A 140 1.37 -5.62 16.36
C GLY A 140 1.27 -4.25 15.67
N GLY A 141 0.53 -3.33 16.26
CA GLY A 141 0.41 -1.95 15.75
C GLY A 141 1.74 -1.18 15.76
N MET A 142 2.59 -1.38 16.76
CA MET A 142 3.94 -0.79 16.77
C MET A 142 4.83 -1.39 15.69
N LYS A 143 4.77 -2.71 15.46
CA LYS A 143 5.51 -3.36 14.35
C LYS A 143 5.08 -2.79 13.00
N GLN A 144 3.79 -2.57 12.80
CA GLN A 144 3.26 -1.98 11.57
C GLN A 144 3.76 -0.55 11.37
N ARG A 145 3.79 0.27 12.43
CA ARG A 145 4.38 1.61 12.39
C ARG A 145 5.87 1.56 12.02
N VAL A 146 6.63 0.62 12.55
CA VAL A 146 8.04 0.46 12.18
C VAL A 146 8.20 0.08 10.71
N ALA A 147 7.31 -0.76 10.16
CA ALA A 147 7.32 -1.12 8.76
C ALA A 147 7.03 0.11 7.86
N ILE A 148 6.05 0.93 8.24
CA ILE A 148 5.76 2.21 7.56
C ILE A 148 6.95 3.16 7.68
N ALA A 149 7.56 3.32 8.86
CA ALA A 149 8.75 4.15 9.07
C ALA A 149 9.93 3.71 8.20
N LYS A 150 10.13 2.39 8.09
CA LYS A 150 11.16 1.79 7.22
C LYS A 150 10.93 2.15 5.73
N ALA A 151 9.68 2.16 5.29
CA ALA A 151 9.32 2.59 3.94
C ALA A 151 9.56 4.09 3.73
N LEU A 152 9.05 4.93 4.64
CA LEU A 152 9.17 6.40 4.58
C LEU A 152 10.61 6.88 4.62
N ALA A 153 11.50 6.20 5.36
CA ALA A 153 12.91 6.56 5.45
C ALA A 153 13.62 6.58 4.09
N LEU A 154 13.14 5.77 3.15
CA LEU A 154 13.66 5.70 1.78
C LEU A 154 13.16 6.83 0.87
N LYS A 155 12.19 7.63 1.33
CA LYS A 155 11.51 8.68 0.56
C LYS A 155 11.02 8.17 -0.82
N PRO A 156 10.24 7.08 -0.85
CA PRO A 156 9.78 6.52 -2.11
C PRO A 156 8.75 7.44 -2.76
N LYS A 157 8.59 7.34 -4.09
CA LYS A 157 7.52 8.02 -4.82
C LYS A 157 6.18 7.33 -4.62
N ILE A 158 6.19 5.99 -4.46
CA ILE A 158 5.00 5.17 -4.27
C ILE A 158 5.19 4.22 -3.08
N ILE A 159 4.22 4.19 -2.18
CA ILE A 159 4.12 3.15 -1.14
C ILE A 159 2.97 2.21 -1.51
N LEU A 160 3.29 0.93 -1.62
CA LEU A 160 2.37 -0.16 -1.90
C LEU A 160 2.01 -0.86 -0.58
N MET A 161 0.76 -0.87 -0.18
CA MET A 161 0.32 -1.44 1.10
C MET A 161 -0.66 -2.59 0.87
N ASP A 162 -0.28 -3.79 1.29
CA ASP A 162 -1.10 -5.00 1.15
C ASP A 162 -1.77 -5.33 2.47
N GLU A 163 -3.04 -4.96 2.62
CA GLU A 163 -3.87 -5.18 3.82
C GLU A 163 -3.17 -4.86 5.15
N PRO A 164 -2.51 -3.69 5.30
CA PRO A 164 -1.58 -3.43 6.40
C PRO A 164 -2.24 -3.39 7.78
N PHE A 165 -3.57 -3.33 7.85
CA PHE A 165 -4.31 -3.22 9.10
C PHE A 165 -5.16 -4.45 9.43
N ALA A 166 -5.10 -5.51 8.62
CA ALA A 166 -5.98 -6.68 8.76
C ALA A 166 -5.84 -7.41 10.11
N ALA A 167 -4.63 -7.45 10.67
CA ALA A 167 -4.34 -8.15 11.94
C ALA A 167 -4.44 -7.25 13.19
N LEU A 168 -5.02 -6.04 13.07
CA LEU A 168 -5.12 -5.07 14.16
C LEU A 168 -6.52 -5.03 14.76
N ASP A 169 -6.60 -4.78 16.07
CA ASP A 169 -7.85 -4.45 16.73
C ASP A 169 -8.43 -3.10 16.23
N ALA A 170 -9.72 -2.88 16.43
CA ALA A 170 -10.42 -1.73 15.87
C ALA A 170 -9.88 -0.38 16.35
N MET A 171 -9.49 -0.25 17.64
CA MET A 171 -8.97 1.02 18.17
C MET A 171 -7.59 1.34 17.58
N THR A 172 -6.70 0.36 17.55
CA THR A 172 -5.36 0.50 16.97
C THR A 172 -5.45 0.79 15.48
N ARG A 173 -6.36 0.13 14.77
CA ARG A 173 -6.63 0.35 13.34
C ARG A 173 -7.05 1.79 13.06
N ASN A 174 -8.08 2.29 13.75
CA ASN A 174 -8.59 3.66 13.55
C ASN A 174 -7.49 4.71 13.81
N LYS A 175 -6.67 4.49 14.84
CA LYS A 175 -5.56 5.37 15.16
C LYS A 175 -4.50 5.37 14.06
N LEU A 176 -4.14 4.19 13.54
CA LEU A 176 -3.17 4.07 12.45
C LEU A 176 -3.68 4.64 11.13
N GLN A 177 -4.97 4.51 10.83
CA GLN A 177 -5.62 5.14 9.67
C GLN A 177 -5.47 6.67 9.73
N SER A 178 -5.82 7.29 10.86
CA SER A 178 -5.67 8.74 11.04
C SER A 178 -4.22 9.19 10.89
N GLU A 179 -3.27 8.42 11.43
CA GLU A 179 -1.84 8.73 11.31
C GLU A 179 -1.34 8.56 9.87
N LEU A 180 -1.81 7.54 9.16
CA LEU A 180 -1.44 7.32 7.75
C LEU A 180 -1.99 8.43 6.85
N LEU A 181 -3.19 8.95 7.14
CA LEU A 181 -3.74 10.13 6.45
C LEU A 181 -2.84 11.34 6.63
N THR A 182 -2.46 11.66 7.88
CA THR A 182 -1.52 12.77 8.18
C THR A 182 -0.20 12.59 7.41
N ILE A 183 0.36 11.38 7.44
CA ILE A 183 1.59 11.07 6.71
C ILE A 183 1.40 11.27 5.20
N SER A 184 0.28 10.81 4.62
CA SER A 184 0.02 10.95 3.18
C SER A 184 -0.14 12.42 2.73
N GLU A 185 -0.56 13.29 3.64
CA GLU A 185 -0.72 14.73 3.37
C GLU A 185 0.59 15.51 3.56
N GLU A 186 1.46 15.05 4.48
CA GLU A 186 2.73 15.71 4.79
C GLU A 186 3.89 15.26 3.88
N GLU A 187 3.83 14.04 3.34
CA GLU A 187 4.87 13.47 2.49
C GLU A 187 4.45 13.54 1.01
N ASP A 188 5.37 13.92 0.15
CA ASP A 188 5.14 13.93 -1.31
C ASP A 188 5.18 12.48 -1.87
N CYS A 189 4.20 11.65 -1.45
CA CYS A 189 4.18 10.22 -1.69
C CYS A 189 2.80 9.74 -2.11
N THR A 190 2.75 8.98 -3.20
CA THR A 190 1.54 8.30 -3.66
C THR A 190 1.35 6.98 -2.90
N ILE A 191 0.13 6.67 -2.49
CA ILE A 191 -0.17 5.44 -1.76
C ILE A 191 -1.16 4.58 -2.57
N ILE A 192 -0.81 3.31 -2.78
CA ILE A 192 -1.72 2.29 -3.30
C ILE A 192 -1.99 1.31 -2.16
N PHE A 193 -3.23 1.28 -1.70
CA PHE A 193 -3.64 0.60 -0.47
C PHE A 193 -4.66 -0.48 -0.79
N ILE A 194 -4.29 -1.72 -0.58
CA ILE A 194 -5.21 -2.86 -0.70
C ILE A 194 -5.92 -3.08 0.61
N THR A 195 -7.23 -3.27 0.53
CA THR A 195 -8.06 -3.70 1.64
C THR A 195 -9.28 -4.48 1.15
N HIS A 196 -9.88 -5.26 2.03
CA HIS A 196 -11.21 -5.85 1.84
C HIS A 196 -12.29 -5.11 2.65
N ASN A 197 -11.89 -4.06 3.38
CA ASN A 197 -12.77 -3.28 4.26
C ASN A 197 -13.22 -2.00 3.55
N ILE A 198 -14.53 -1.90 3.26
CA ILE A 198 -15.14 -0.74 2.57
C ILE A 198 -14.93 0.55 3.38
N GLN A 199 -15.07 0.48 4.71
CA GLN A 199 -14.87 1.64 5.57
C GLN A 199 -13.45 2.20 5.44
N GLU A 200 -12.44 1.34 5.41
CA GLU A 200 -11.04 1.77 5.19
C GLU A 200 -10.89 2.50 3.86
N ALA A 201 -11.44 1.93 2.80
CA ALA A 201 -11.34 2.53 1.47
C ALA A 201 -12.02 3.91 1.40
N ILE A 202 -13.20 4.06 2.02
CA ILE A 202 -13.91 5.34 2.04
C ILE A 202 -13.17 6.38 2.90
N VAL A 203 -12.61 5.96 4.05
CA VAL A 203 -11.92 6.89 4.97
C VAL A 203 -10.58 7.33 4.42
N LEU A 204 -9.82 6.42 3.79
CA LEU A 204 -8.44 6.67 3.38
C LEU A 204 -8.32 7.14 1.91
N GLY A 205 -9.14 6.59 1.01
CA GLY A 205 -8.98 6.79 -0.41
C GLY A 205 -9.39 8.17 -0.90
N THR A 206 -8.55 8.82 -1.70
CA THR A 206 -8.97 9.92 -2.58
C THR A 206 -9.62 9.39 -3.86
N ARG A 207 -9.29 8.13 -4.20
CA ARG A 207 -9.88 7.33 -5.28
C ARG A 207 -10.06 5.90 -4.83
N ILE A 208 -11.14 5.29 -5.25
CA ILE A 208 -11.51 3.93 -4.86
C ILE A 208 -11.70 3.09 -6.13
N MET A 209 -11.02 1.97 -6.18
CA MET A 209 -11.13 0.98 -7.25
C MET A 209 -11.62 -0.34 -6.68
N VAL A 210 -12.60 -0.96 -7.33
CA VAL A 210 -13.11 -2.30 -6.98
C VAL A 210 -12.71 -3.30 -8.05
N LEU A 211 -12.04 -4.38 -7.64
CA LEU A 211 -11.62 -5.47 -8.50
C LEU A 211 -12.48 -6.71 -8.31
N SER A 212 -12.82 -7.37 -9.41
CA SER A 212 -13.39 -8.71 -9.45
C SER A 212 -12.37 -9.75 -9.93
N GLN A 213 -12.80 -11.01 -10.05
CA GLN A 213 -11.97 -12.11 -10.55
C GLN A 213 -11.32 -11.78 -11.89
N GLY A 214 -10.08 -12.26 -12.09
CA GLY A 214 -9.30 -11.97 -13.28
C GLY A 214 -8.70 -10.55 -13.33
N GLY A 215 -8.75 -9.80 -12.22
CA GLY A 215 -8.24 -8.42 -12.17
C GLY A 215 -9.13 -7.42 -12.91
N LYS A 216 -10.40 -7.75 -13.17
CA LYS A 216 -11.33 -6.85 -13.86
C LYS A 216 -11.73 -5.70 -12.95
N ILE A 217 -11.63 -4.47 -13.43
CA ILE A 217 -12.06 -3.27 -12.73
C ILE A 217 -13.58 -3.12 -12.86
N LEU A 218 -14.29 -3.13 -11.74
CA LEU A 218 -15.76 -2.92 -11.69
C LEU A 218 -16.11 -1.47 -11.40
N ILE A 219 -15.38 -0.83 -10.49
CA ILE A 219 -15.51 0.59 -10.14
C ILE A 219 -14.11 1.19 -10.11
N ASP A 220 -14.00 2.40 -10.63
CA ASP A 220 -12.80 3.22 -10.55
C ASP A 220 -13.24 4.69 -10.53
N GLU A 221 -13.29 5.29 -9.34
CA GLU A 221 -13.86 6.63 -9.18
C GLU A 221 -13.17 7.44 -8.08
N LYS A 222 -13.17 8.75 -8.21
CA LYS A 222 -12.74 9.65 -7.14
C LYS A 222 -13.72 9.56 -5.98
N ASN A 223 -13.20 9.56 -4.76
CA ASN A 223 -14.02 9.60 -3.56
C ASN A 223 -14.75 10.96 -3.49
N PRO A 224 -16.10 10.99 -3.53
CA PRO A 224 -16.84 12.23 -3.52
C PRO A 224 -16.89 12.90 -2.15
N ILE A 225 -16.42 12.22 -1.10
CA ILE A 225 -16.54 12.68 0.28
C ILE A 225 -15.27 13.41 0.69
N SER A 226 -15.43 14.68 1.06
CA SER A 226 -14.32 15.50 1.55
C SER A 226 -13.83 15.04 2.92
N ARG A 227 -12.52 15.03 3.11
CA ARG A 227 -11.91 14.71 4.42
C ARG A 227 -12.13 15.83 5.45
N PRO A 228 -12.25 15.53 6.73
CA PRO A 228 -12.21 14.19 7.34
C PRO A 228 -13.50 13.41 7.11
N VAL A 229 -13.38 12.13 6.75
CA VAL A 229 -14.50 11.24 6.46
C VAL A 229 -14.93 10.49 7.72
N SER A 230 -16.24 10.46 7.96
CA SER A 230 -16.87 9.66 9.02
C SER A 230 -18.13 8.98 8.51
N PRO A 231 -18.66 7.98 9.22
CA PRO A 231 -19.94 7.36 8.84
C PRO A 231 -21.13 8.33 8.78
N SER A 232 -21.04 9.49 9.46
CA SER A 232 -22.04 10.57 9.42
C SER A 232 -21.82 11.56 8.27
N SER A 233 -20.76 11.44 7.49
CA SER A 233 -20.51 12.31 6.33
C SER A 233 -21.59 12.12 5.27
N LYS A 234 -22.04 13.24 4.68
CA LYS A 234 -23.04 13.19 3.59
C LYS A 234 -22.53 12.34 2.42
N GLY A 235 -23.37 11.43 1.93
CA GLY A 235 -23.04 10.51 0.84
C GLY A 235 -22.29 9.25 1.27
N TYR A 236 -21.92 9.10 2.55
CA TYR A 236 -21.20 7.92 3.03
C TYR A 236 -21.99 6.62 2.83
N GLY A 237 -23.27 6.60 3.21
CA GLY A 237 -24.14 5.42 3.04
C GLY A 237 -24.29 5.03 1.58
N GLU A 238 -24.58 6.01 0.70
CA GLU A 238 -24.73 5.77 -0.74
C GLU A 238 -23.46 5.19 -1.37
N LEU A 239 -22.28 5.73 -1.01
CA LEU A 239 -21.00 5.21 -1.47
C LEU A 239 -20.75 3.81 -0.92
N TRP A 240 -21.02 3.60 0.36
CA TRP A 240 -20.84 2.31 1.01
C TRP A 240 -21.71 1.22 0.36
N ASP A 241 -23.00 1.49 0.12
CA ASP A 241 -23.94 0.56 -0.52
C ASP A 241 -23.48 0.19 -1.92
N ARG A 242 -23.03 1.18 -2.71
CA ARG A 242 -22.54 0.97 -4.08
C ARG A 242 -21.28 0.10 -4.11
N LEU A 243 -20.31 0.37 -3.22
CA LEU A 243 -19.09 -0.43 -3.10
C LEU A 243 -19.40 -1.84 -2.60
N HIS A 244 -20.32 -1.97 -1.64
CA HIS A 244 -20.78 -3.24 -1.12
C HIS A 244 -21.46 -4.07 -2.19
N GLU A 245 -22.36 -3.47 -2.96
CA GLU A 245 -23.02 -4.16 -4.08
C GLU A 245 -21.99 -4.67 -5.10
N ALA A 246 -21.02 -3.85 -5.48
CA ALA A 246 -19.97 -4.24 -6.43
C ALA A 246 -19.09 -5.39 -5.91
N LEU A 247 -18.79 -5.42 -4.60
CA LEU A 247 -17.96 -6.46 -3.99
C LEU A 247 -18.69 -7.81 -3.84
N TYR A 248 -19.99 -7.78 -3.54
CA TYR A 248 -20.76 -8.97 -3.16
C TYR A 248 -21.82 -9.36 -4.18
N LYS A 249 -22.00 -8.59 -5.24
CA LYS A 249 -22.85 -8.99 -6.37
C LYS A 249 -22.16 -10.19 -7.02
N LYS A 250 -22.68 -11.40 -6.75
CA LYS A 250 -22.25 -12.59 -7.48
C LYS A 250 -22.50 -12.31 -8.96
N ASP A 251 -21.45 -12.45 -9.79
CA ASP A 251 -21.64 -12.54 -11.24
C ASP A 251 -22.72 -13.58 -11.47
N LYS A 252 -23.92 -13.13 -11.81
CA LYS A 252 -24.95 -14.04 -12.31
C LYS A 252 -24.41 -14.56 -13.63
N LYS A 253 -23.89 -15.79 -13.57
CA LYS A 253 -23.59 -16.59 -14.77
C LYS A 253 -24.82 -16.76 -15.61
#